data_cd56ed19e3d55a74d1f17c544e941174
#
_entry.id   cd56ed19e3d55a74d1f17c544e941174
#
_cell.length_a   1.000
_cell.length_b   1.000
_cell.length_c   1.000
_cell.angle_alpha   90.00
_cell.angle_beta   90.00
_cell.angle_gamma   90.00
#
_symmetry.space_group_name_H-M   'P 1'
#
loop_
_entity.id
_entity.type
_entity.pdbx_description
1 polymer ?
#
loop_
_entity_poly.entity_id
_entity_poly.type
_entity_poly.pdbx_seq_one_letter_code
_entity_poly.pdbx_strand_id
1 'polypeptide(L)'
;MADDFSRYSLVIGRFQPLHLGHMDVIRKCAEESDHLTIGIGSAQYSHTTENPFTAGERYLMIEETLKDEGIKNYSIVPVEDLNRYSVWVSHVVSMCPM
;
A
#
# COMPACT_ATOMS: atom_id res chain seq x y z
N MET A 1 16.52 -20.07 -16.38
CA MET A 1 17.04 -19.93 -15.05
C MET A 1 15.98 -19.47 -14.10
N ALA A 2 15.78 -20.18 -13.06
CA ALA A 2 14.84 -19.74 -12.06
C ALA A 2 15.48 -18.68 -11.19
N ASP A 3 14.83 -17.56 -11.07
CA ASP A 3 15.22 -16.57 -10.09
C ASP A 3 14.78 -17.06 -8.73
N ASP A 4 15.76 -17.28 -7.87
CA ASP A 4 15.44 -17.65 -6.50
C ASP A 4 15.10 -16.43 -5.65
N PHE A 5 15.00 -15.25 -6.29
CA PHE A 5 14.73 -14.01 -5.61
C PHE A 5 13.34 -13.49 -5.98
N SER A 6 12.61 -13.08 -4.96
CA SER A 6 11.36 -12.37 -5.13
C SER A 6 11.53 -10.97 -4.55
N ARG A 7 10.93 -9.99 -5.22
CA ARG A 7 10.98 -8.60 -4.79
C ARG A 7 9.65 -8.21 -4.21
N TYR A 8 9.69 -7.69 -3.01
CA TYR A 8 8.50 -7.23 -2.30
C TYR A 8 8.65 -5.76 -1.97
N SER A 9 7.58 -5.02 -2.15
CA SER A 9 7.52 -3.62 -1.73
C SER A 9 6.44 -3.47 -0.69
N LEU A 10 6.66 -2.58 0.24
CA LEU A 10 5.68 -2.22 1.26
C LEU A 10 5.51 -0.71 1.22
N VAL A 11 4.29 -0.27 1.05
CA VAL A 11 3.93 1.15 1.10
C VAL A 11 2.92 1.31 2.22
N ILE A 12 3.23 2.15 3.19
CA ILE A 12 2.33 2.42 4.30
C ILE A 12 1.99 3.90 4.28
N GLY A 13 0.71 4.19 4.32
CA GLY A 13 0.21 5.56 4.36
C GLY A 13 -1.14 5.60 5.02
N ARG A 14 -1.58 6.79 5.37
CA ARG A 14 -2.91 6.95 5.95
C ARG A 14 -4.01 6.91 4.90
N PHE A 15 -3.73 7.43 3.72
CA PHE A 15 -4.69 7.50 2.61
C PHE A 15 -6.02 8.13 3.05
N GLN A 16 -5.95 9.36 3.54
CA GLN A 16 -7.09 10.10 4.08
C GLN A 16 -7.41 11.37 3.25
N PRO A 17 -7.75 11.31 1.97
CA PRO A 17 -7.91 10.11 1.14
C PRO A 17 -6.67 9.75 0.34
N LEU A 18 -6.79 8.73 -0.49
CA LEU A 18 -5.80 8.41 -1.52
C LEU A 18 -5.72 9.59 -2.50
N HIS A 19 -4.53 9.98 -2.91
CA HIS A 19 -4.34 11.06 -3.88
C HIS A 19 -3.23 10.70 -4.88
N LEU A 20 -3.02 11.61 -5.86
CA LEU A 20 -2.10 11.35 -6.96
C LEU A 20 -0.67 11.07 -6.51
N GLY A 21 -0.20 11.74 -5.45
CA GLY A 21 1.13 11.48 -4.92
C GLY A 21 1.28 10.07 -4.38
N HIS A 22 0.24 9.54 -3.74
CA HIS A 22 0.24 8.15 -3.31
C HIS A 22 0.29 7.21 -4.53
N MET A 23 -0.48 7.52 -5.57
CA MET A 23 -0.53 6.68 -6.75
C MET A 23 0.79 6.63 -7.50
N ASP A 24 1.53 7.72 -7.53
CA ASP A 24 2.85 7.72 -8.16
C ASP A 24 3.78 6.71 -7.48
N VAL A 25 3.78 6.69 -6.15
CA VAL A 25 4.59 5.75 -5.36
C VAL A 25 4.10 4.31 -5.58
N ILE A 26 2.80 4.11 -5.52
CA ILE A 26 2.20 2.79 -5.66
C ILE A 26 2.49 2.19 -7.03
N ARG A 27 2.33 2.97 -8.10
CA ARG A 27 2.61 2.52 -9.46
C ARG A 27 4.06 2.09 -9.61
N LYS A 28 4.97 2.92 -9.11
CA LYS A 28 6.39 2.63 -9.20
C LYS A 28 6.75 1.37 -8.44
N CYS A 29 6.26 1.23 -7.23
CA CYS A 29 6.51 0.04 -6.42
C CYS A 29 5.92 -1.22 -7.05
N ALA A 30 4.73 -1.12 -7.63
CA ALA A 30 4.10 -2.26 -8.30
C ALA A 30 4.90 -2.69 -9.53
N GLU A 31 5.46 -1.74 -10.28
CA GLU A 31 6.28 -2.06 -11.45
C GLU A 31 7.58 -2.73 -11.06
N GLU A 32 8.18 -2.32 -9.95
CA GLU A 32 9.50 -2.78 -9.54
C GLU A 32 9.46 -4.03 -8.66
N SER A 33 8.28 -4.49 -8.30
CA SER A 33 8.11 -5.58 -7.35
C SER A 33 7.29 -6.71 -7.93
N ASP A 34 7.55 -7.91 -7.45
CA ASP A 34 6.70 -9.06 -7.76
C ASP A 34 5.39 -8.96 -7.01
N HIS A 35 5.44 -8.40 -5.81
CA HIS A 35 4.23 -8.18 -5.01
C HIS A 35 4.38 -6.91 -4.17
N LEU A 36 3.31 -6.14 -4.13
CA LEU A 36 3.22 -4.91 -3.36
C LEU A 36 2.24 -5.09 -2.21
N THR A 37 2.66 -4.76 -1.01
CA THR A 37 1.76 -4.70 0.15
C THR A 37 1.49 -3.24 0.48
N ILE A 38 0.23 -2.88 0.56
CA ILE A 38 -0.20 -1.52 0.91
C ILE A 38 -0.77 -1.57 2.32
N GLY A 39 -0.11 -0.89 3.23
CA GLY A 39 -0.57 -0.78 4.62
C GLY A 39 -1.35 0.50 4.82
N ILE A 40 -2.59 0.38 5.28
CA ILE A 40 -3.40 1.54 5.63
C ILE A 40 -3.10 1.90 7.07
N GLY A 41 -2.28 2.93 7.25
CA GLY A 41 -1.86 3.36 8.57
C GLY A 41 -2.99 4.02 9.35
N SER A 42 -2.88 3.97 10.68
CA SER A 42 -3.87 4.54 11.60
C SER A 42 -5.27 4.00 11.31
N ALA A 43 -5.37 2.68 11.15
CA ALA A 43 -6.61 2.01 10.75
C ALA A 43 -7.74 2.24 11.75
N GLN A 44 -7.40 2.44 13.02
CA GLN A 44 -8.39 2.63 14.09
C GLN A 44 -9.02 4.02 14.10
N TYR A 45 -8.44 4.99 13.37
CA TYR A 45 -8.95 6.36 13.38
C TYR A 45 -9.88 6.63 12.20
N SER A 46 -10.97 7.34 12.49
CA SER A 46 -11.91 7.78 11.46
C SER A 46 -12.78 8.90 12.02
N HIS A 47 -13.47 9.59 11.12
CA HIS A 47 -14.46 10.63 11.47
C HIS A 47 -13.88 11.80 12.28
N THR A 48 -12.60 12.09 12.08
CA THR A 48 -11.96 13.28 12.65
C THR A 48 -11.47 14.16 11.51
N THR A 49 -11.06 15.38 11.84
CA THR A 49 -10.52 16.29 10.83
C THR A 49 -9.28 15.73 10.15
N GLU A 50 -8.44 15.03 10.92
CA GLU A 50 -7.20 14.45 10.40
C GLU A 50 -7.40 13.08 9.76
N ASN A 51 -8.41 12.33 10.24
CA ASN A 51 -8.68 10.98 9.76
C ASN A 51 -10.18 10.83 9.47
N PRO A 52 -10.67 11.45 8.39
CA PRO A 52 -12.12 11.45 8.11
C PRO A 52 -12.67 10.12 7.62
N PHE A 53 -11.83 9.25 7.08
CA PHE A 53 -12.29 8.00 6.47
C PHE A 53 -11.93 6.79 7.31
N THR A 54 -12.84 5.80 7.33
CA THR A 54 -12.57 4.51 7.98
C THR A 54 -11.55 3.71 7.18
N ALA A 55 -10.97 2.68 7.80
CA ALA A 55 -10.07 1.77 7.11
C ALA A 55 -10.78 1.08 5.94
N GLY A 56 -12.05 0.71 6.12
CA GLY A 56 -12.83 0.09 5.07
C GLY A 56 -13.06 1.01 3.88
N GLU A 57 -13.36 2.27 4.15
CA GLU A 57 -13.53 3.26 3.08
C GLU A 57 -12.24 3.48 2.33
N ARG A 58 -11.13 3.58 3.05
CA ARG A 58 -9.81 3.74 2.43
C ARG A 58 -9.42 2.52 1.61
N TYR A 59 -9.71 1.33 2.13
CA TYR A 59 -9.48 0.08 1.41
C TYR A 59 -10.18 0.10 0.06
N LEU A 60 -11.46 0.45 0.05
CA LEU A 60 -12.25 0.48 -1.18
C LEU A 60 -11.72 1.50 -2.18
N MET A 61 -11.33 2.68 -1.70
CA MET A 61 -10.75 3.70 -2.58
C MET A 61 -9.49 3.19 -3.28
N ILE A 62 -8.61 2.56 -2.52
CA ILE A 62 -7.37 2.02 -3.06
C ILE A 62 -7.66 0.90 -4.05
N GLU A 63 -8.50 -0.04 -3.64
CA GLU A 63 -8.82 -1.20 -4.48
C GLU A 63 -9.43 -0.80 -5.81
N GLU A 64 -10.41 0.08 -5.80
CA GLU A 64 -11.05 0.52 -7.02
C GLU A 64 -10.08 1.24 -7.96
N THR A 65 -9.23 2.10 -7.39
CA THR A 65 -8.25 2.83 -8.18
C THR A 65 -7.23 1.89 -8.82
N LEU A 66 -6.73 0.92 -8.06
CA LEU A 66 -5.76 -0.03 -8.59
C LEU A 66 -6.37 -0.93 -9.66
N LYS A 67 -7.61 -1.34 -9.49
CA LYS A 67 -8.31 -2.10 -10.51
C LYS A 67 -8.47 -1.31 -11.79
N ASP A 68 -8.84 -0.05 -11.68
CA ASP A 68 -8.98 0.84 -12.85
C ASP A 68 -7.67 0.99 -13.60
N GLU A 69 -6.55 0.93 -12.91
CA GLU A 69 -5.24 1.04 -13.54
C GLU A 69 -4.65 -0.31 -13.97
N GLY A 70 -5.36 -1.39 -13.73
CA GLY A 70 -4.89 -2.71 -14.13
C GLY A 70 -3.78 -3.27 -13.27
N ILE A 71 -3.56 -2.73 -12.08
CA ILE A 71 -2.56 -3.24 -11.15
C ILE A 71 -3.17 -4.42 -10.40
N LYS A 72 -2.47 -5.56 -10.39
CA LYS A 72 -3.01 -6.79 -9.82
C LYS A 72 -2.13 -7.43 -8.75
N ASN A 73 -0.85 -7.07 -8.72
CA ASN A 73 0.12 -7.71 -7.83
C ASN A 73 0.22 -7.01 -6.48
N TYR A 74 -0.89 -6.93 -5.77
CA TYR A 74 -0.92 -6.22 -4.49
C TYR A 74 -1.79 -6.91 -3.45
N SER A 75 -1.53 -6.54 -2.19
CA SER A 75 -2.40 -6.84 -1.04
C SER A 75 -2.57 -5.57 -0.24
N ILE A 76 -3.72 -5.40 0.38
CA ILE A 76 -4.02 -4.23 1.21
C ILE A 76 -4.30 -4.72 2.62
N VAL A 77 -3.60 -4.17 3.60
CA VAL A 77 -3.76 -4.55 5.00
C VAL A 77 -3.92 -3.32 5.88
N PRO A 78 -4.80 -3.36 6.88
CA PRO A 78 -4.90 -2.28 7.86
C PRO A 78 -3.77 -2.41 8.88
N VAL A 79 -3.23 -1.26 9.29
CA VAL A 79 -2.14 -1.20 10.26
C VAL A 79 -2.47 -0.14 11.30
N GLU A 80 -2.29 -0.45 12.56
CA GLU A 80 -2.52 0.50 13.64
C GLU A 80 -1.24 1.22 14.02
N ASP A 81 -1.37 2.35 14.73
CA ASP A 81 -0.29 3.07 15.38
C ASP A 81 0.82 3.59 14.48
N LEU A 82 0.51 3.91 13.23
CA LEU A 82 1.46 4.50 12.30
C LEU A 82 1.13 5.96 12.01
N ASN A 83 0.71 6.70 13.03
CA ASN A 83 0.23 8.06 12.86
C ASN A 83 1.35 9.11 12.72
N ARG A 84 2.61 8.71 12.80
CA ARG A 84 3.74 9.63 12.66
C ARG A 84 4.15 9.87 11.21
N TYR A 85 3.80 8.96 10.32
CA TYR A 85 4.27 9.02 8.94
C TYR A 85 3.09 9.15 7.99
N SER A 86 3.23 10.06 7.02
CA SER A 86 2.21 10.17 5.98
C SER A 86 2.34 9.04 4.96
N VAL A 87 3.57 8.70 4.58
CA VAL A 87 3.86 7.56 3.71
C VAL A 87 5.20 6.96 4.11
N TRP A 88 5.25 5.64 4.14
CA TRP A 88 6.50 4.93 4.37
C TRP A 88 6.62 3.81 3.34
N VAL A 89 7.82 3.68 2.76
CA VAL A 89 8.08 2.71 1.70
C VAL A 89 9.28 1.86 2.08
N SER A 90 9.15 0.55 1.88
CA SER A 90 10.27 -0.37 2.02
C SER A 90 10.29 -1.33 0.85
N HIS A 91 11.48 -1.60 0.35
CA HIS A 91 11.70 -2.58 -0.68
C HIS A 91 12.53 -3.72 -0.11
N VAL A 92 12.02 -4.93 -0.23
CA VAL A 92 12.67 -6.11 0.29
C VAL A 92 12.90 -7.09 -0.85
N VAL A 93 14.13 -7.57 -0.93
CA VAL A 93 14.47 -8.65 -1.86
C VAL A 93 14.71 -9.89 -1.01
N SER A 94 13.95 -10.93 -1.28
CA SER A 94 13.99 -12.14 -0.51
C SER A 94 14.32 -13.32 -1.40
N MET A 95 15.23 -14.17 -0.92
CA MET A 95 15.51 -15.42 -1.62
C MET A 95 14.45 -16.43 -1.25
N CYS A 96 13.77 -16.95 -2.25
CA CYS A 96 12.70 -17.90 -2.04
C CYS A 96 13.20 -19.30 -2.45
N PRO A 97 13.38 -20.21 -1.51
CA PRO A 97 13.64 -21.60 -1.84
C PRO A 97 12.36 -22.21 -2.39
N MET A 98 12.39 -22.54 -3.64
CA MET A 98 11.20 -23.05 -4.31
C MET A 98 11.28 -24.56 -4.46
#